data_56630f43da8d86ab60e2713fe5b721c3
#
_entry.id   56630f43da8d86ab60e2713fe5b721c3
#
_cell.length_a   1.000
_cell.length_b   1.000
_cell.length_c   1.000
_cell.angle_alpha   90.00
_cell.angle_beta   90.00
_cell.angle_gamma   90.00
#
_symmetry.space_group_name_H-M   'P 1'
#
loop_
_entity.id
_entity.type
_entity.pdbx_description
1 polymer ?
#
loop_
_entity_poly.entity_id
_entity_poly.type
_entity_poly.pdbx_seq_one_letter_code
_entity_poly.pdbx_strand_id
1 'polypeptide(L)'
;STRVRSSAASDVYKRQKMDSRNLQLAHNLINYSVRLQKGEKLLIELIDEGMELAQALIQESYKVGGIPFLTIKNLKMQRELLLNATTEQMKLCAEYESLRMKNMDAYIAIRGSENVSQLSDVPADKMEIYSKYWMKPVHSDIRVSKTKWCVLRYPNGSMAQLANMSTDAFTDFYYNVCNLDYAKMGKAMDSLVKRMESADKVRIKGKGTDITFSIKNMPAVKCAGDCNIPDGEVYTAPIKDSVNGTITYNTPSIYQGTTFENVSFTFENGKIVKATANHTETLNKILDTDEGARYIGEFSFGLNPYVTFPMKDILFDEKISGSLHFTPGCAYEDADNTNRSAVHWDLVLIQTPEYGGGEIYLDDELIRKDGLFVVEDLFCLNPENLK
;
A
#
# COMPACT_ATOMS: atom_id res chain seq x y z
N SER A 1 -4.93 39.01 -51.33
CA SER A 1 -4.26 37.72 -51.21
C SER A 1 -3.69 37.58 -49.81
N THR A 2 -4.53 37.12 -48.87
CA THR A 2 -4.15 36.88 -47.47
C THR A 2 -4.07 35.39 -47.29
N ARG A 3 -2.88 34.85 -47.23
CA ARG A 3 -2.63 33.42 -47.01
C ARG A 3 -2.20 33.16 -45.55
N VAL A 4 -3.14 32.69 -44.81
CA VAL A 4 -3.05 31.66 -43.72
C VAL A 4 -1.63 31.37 -43.20
N ARG A 5 -1.36 31.85 -41.97
CA ARG A 5 -0.39 31.25 -41.04
C ARG A 5 -1.15 30.58 -39.90
N SER A 6 -1.62 29.36 -40.18
CA SER A 6 -2.38 28.58 -39.19
C SER A 6 -1.86 27.15 -38.98
N SER A 7 -0.62 26.84 -39.40
CA SER A 7 -0.11 25.46 -39.30
C SER A 7 0.93 25.26 -38.16
N ALA A 8 1.62 26.33 -37.75
CA ALA A 8 2.68 26.17 -36.74
C ALA A 8 2.17 26.06 -35.31
N ALA A 9 1.04 26.67 -34.95
CA ALA A 9 0.45 26.59 -33.63
C ALA A 9 -0.26 25.25 -33.38
N SER A 10 -0.81 24.61 -34.44
CA SER A 10 -1.45 23.29 -34.31
C SER A 10 -0.44 22.14 -34.20
N ASP A 11 0.79 22.32 -34.72
CA ASP A 11 1.83 21.31 -34.66
C ASP A 11 2.61 21.30 -33.32
N VAL A 12 2.64 22.42 -32.60
CA VAL A 12 3.24 22.50 -31.26
C VAL A 12 2.33 21.81 -30.22
N TYR A 13 1.00 21.83 -30.40
CA TYR A 13 0.06 21.07 -29.53
C TYR A 13 0.04 19.56 -29.86
N LYS A 14 0.62 19.13 -30.96
CA LYS A 14 0.57 17.73 -31.43
C LYS A 14 1.70 16.83 -30.95
N ARG A 15 2.68 17.31 -30.18
CA ARG A 15 3.78 16.49 -29.69
C ARG A 15 4.32 16.95 -28.34
N GLN A 16 3.52 17.08 -27.31
CA GLN A 16 4.04 16.72 -26.01
C GLN A 16 4.15 15.19 -26.02
N LYS A 17 5.36 14.70 -26.23
CA LYS A 17 5.64 13.27 -26.21
C LYS A 17 5.38 12.80 -24.79
N MET A 18 4.33 11.99 -24.60
CA MET A 18 4.01 11.39 -23.30
C MET A 18 5.29 10.83 -22.66
N ASP A 19 5.46 11.03 -21.38
CA ASP A 19 6.61 10.47 -20.65
C ASP A 19 6.65 8.95 -20.84
N SER A 20 7.78 8.44 -21.34
CA SER A 20 7.95 7.01 -21.61
C SER A 20 7.80 6.15 -20.36
N ARG A 21 8.03 6.74 -19.17
CA ARG A 21 7.86 6.08 -17.88
C ARG A 21 6.38 5.81 -17.56
N ASN A 22 5.46 6.71 -17.98
CA ASN A 22 4.01 6.46 -17.91
C ASN A 22 3.58 5.32 -18.84
N LEU A 23 4.19 5.23 -20.03
CA LEU A 23 3.90 4.12 -20.96
C LEU A 23 4.35 2.77 -20.37
N GLN A 24 5.54 2.73 -19.76
CA GLN A 24 6.05 1.54 -19.08
C GLN A 24 5.16 1.14 -17.90
N LEU A 25 4.78 2.11 -17.06
CA LEU A 25 3.89 1.86 -15.93
C LEU A 25 2.52 1.35 -16.39
N ALA A 26 1.93 1.95 -17.42
CA ALA A 26 0.68 1.48 -17.98
C ALA A 26 0.80 0.06 -18.55
N HIS A 27 1.92 -0.27 -19.21
CA HIS A 27 2.19 -1.63 -19.68
C HIS A 27 2.22 -2.63 -18.52
N ASN A 28 2.94 -2.32 -17.44
CA ASN A 28 3.04 -3.18 -16.25
C ASN A 28 1.66 -3.37 -15.59
N LEU A 29 0.91 -2.28 -15.40
CA LEU A 29 -0.42 -2.33 -14.78
C LEU A 29 -1.41 -3.17 -15.59
N ILE A 30 -1.44 -3.03 -16.91
CA ILE A 30 -2.37 -3.74 -17.79
C ILE A 30 -1.99 -5.21 -17.97
N ASN A 31 -0.70 -5.49 -18.22
CA ASN A 31 -0.25 -6.83 -18.62
C ASN A 31 0.16 -7.70 -17.42
N TYR A 32 0.62 -7.09 -16.32
CA TYR A 32 1.08 -7.81 -15.14
C TYR A 32 0.11 -7.68 -13.95
N SER A 33 -0.20 -6.44 -13.48
CA SER A 33 -1.02 -6.26 -12.28
C SER A 33 -2.44 -6.79 -12.48
N VAL A 34 -3.22 -6.21 -13.39
CA VAL A 34 -4.60 -6.65 -13.63
C VAL A 34 -4.74 -7.72 -14.71
N ARG A 35 -3.67 -8.03 -15.45
CA ARG A 35 -3.67 -9.10 -16.49
C ARG A 35 -4.89 -9.02 -17.39
N LEU A 36 -5.15 -7.82 -17.94
CA LEU A 36 -6.32 -7.52 -18.74
C LEU A 36 -6.35 -8.37 -20.02
N GLN A 37 -7.46 -9.10 -20.25
CA GLN A 37 -7.62 -9.94 -21.40
C GLN A 37 -8.49 -9.28 -22.47
N LYS A 38 -8.41 -9.79 -23.70
CA LYS A 38 -9.26 -9.35 -24.83
C LYS A 38 -10.75 -9.46 -24.46
N GLY A 39 -11.48 -8.37 -24.63
CA GLY A 39 -12.91 -8.27 -24.35
C GLY A 39 -13.25 -7.97 -22.89
N GLU A 40 -12.29 -8.01 -21.97
CA GLU A 40 -12.52 -7.60 -20.59
C GLU A 40 -12.68 -6.08 -20.45
N LYS A 41 -13.51 -5.68 -19.51
CA LYS A 41 -13.85 -4.29 -19.21
C LYS A 41 -13.02 -3.80 -18.02
N LEU A 42 -12.26 -2.73 -18.25
CA LEU A 42 -11.43 -2.07 -17.24
C LEU A 42 -12.04 -0.73 -16.83
N LEU A 43 -12.32 -0.52 -15.56
CA LEU A 43 -12.58 0.82 -15.03
C LEU A 43 -11.28 1.46 -14.55
N ILE A 44 -10.91 2.57 -15.18
CA ILE A 44 -9.83 3.46 -14.74
C ILE A 44 -10.48 4.59 -13.94
N GLU A 45 -10.09 4.73 -12.66
CA GLU A 45 -10.54 5.82 -11.81
C GLU A 45 -9.37 6.77 -11.53
N LEU A 46 -9.47 8.00 -12.01
CA LEU A 46 -8.49 9.05 -11.79
C LEU A 46 -9.00 9.99 -10.69
N ILE A 47 -8.20 10.19 -9.66
CA ILE A 47 -8.48 11.14 -8.57
C ILE A 47 -7.44 12.25 -8.63
N ASP A 48 -7.88 13.46 -8.95
CA ASP A 48 -7.09 14.70 -9.11
C ASP A 48 -6.05 14.60 -10.22
N GLU A 49 -4.76 14.36 -9.93
CA GLU A 49 -3.67 14.33 -10.90
C GLU A 49 -3.41 12.93 -11.49
N GLY A 50 -2.77 12.87 -12.68
CA GLY A 50 -2.40 11.61 -13.34
C GLY A 50 -3.01 11.40 -14.73
N MET A 51 -3.43 12.49 -15.40
CA MET A 51 -4.06 12.44 -16.72
C MET A 51 -3.21 11.72 -17.78
N GLU A 52 -1.88 11.91 -17.78
CA GLU A 52 -1.00 11.24 -18.73
C GLU A 52 -0.97 9.72 -18.52
N LEU A 53 -0.93 9.25 -17.26
CA LEU A 53 -0.99 7.83 -16.96
C LEU A 53 -2.36 7.25 -17.31
N ALA A 54 -3.45 7.97 -17.02
CA ALA A 54 -4.80 7.53 -17.41
C ALA A 54 -4.92 7.39 -18.94
N GLN A 55 -4.35 8.32 -19.70
CA GLN A 55 -4.30 8.24 -21.16
C GLN A 55 -3.47 7.04 -21.64
N ALA A 56 -2.31 6.79 -21.02
CA ALA A 56 -1.47 5.63 -21.31
C ALA A 56 -2.20 4.30 -21.05
N LEU A 57 -2.92 4.21 -19.93
CA LEU A 57 -3.73 3.03 -19.57
C LEU A 57 -4.85 2.76 -20.58
N ILE A 58 -5.55 3.80 -21.05
CA ILE A 58 -6.56 3.67 -22.10
C ILE A 58 -5.95 3.11 -23.38
N GLN A 59 -4.80 3.69 -23.82
CA GLN A 59 -4.11 3.24 -25.01
C GLN A 59 -3.64 1.78 -24.90
N GLU A 60 -3.03 1.42 -23.77
CA GLU A 60 -2.53 0.08 -23.54
C GLU A 60 -3.68 -0.95 -23.45
N SER A 61 -4.81 -0.56 -22.81
CA SER A 61 -6.00 -1.42 -22.77
C SER A 61 -6.51 -1.79 -24.16
N TYR A 62 -6.58 -0.82 -25.08
CA TYR A 62 -6.98 -1.10 -26.47
C TYR A 62 -5.98 -1.99 -27.22
N LYS A 63 -4.66 -1.87 -26.95
CA LYS A 63 -3.64 -2.73 -27.57
C LYS A 63 -3.83 -4.21 -27.24
N VAL A 64 -4.22 -4.52 -25.99
CA VAL A 64 -4.51 -5.90 -25.59
C VAL A 64 -5.93 -6.35 -25.95
N GLY A 65 -6.74 -5.48 -26.54
CA GLY A 65 -8.13 -5.75 -26.93
C GLY A 65 -9.13 -5.65 -25.79
N GLY A 66 -8.76 -5.02 -24.68
CA GLY A 66 -9.64 -4.69 -23.57
C GLY A 66 -10.56 -3.50 -23.88
N ILE A 67 -11.55 -3.28 -23.03
CA ILE A 67 -12.57 -2.24 -23.16
C ILE A 67 -12.45 -1.27 -21.97
N PRO A 68 -11.71 -0.15 -22.10
CA PRO A 68 -11.50 0.79 -21.01
C PRO A 68 -12.72 1.70 -20.79
N PHE A 69 -13.00 1.97 -19.53
CA PHE A 69 -13.93 2.99 -19.02
C PHE A 69 -13.17 3.95 -18.11
N LEU A 70 -13.55 5.22 -18.10
CA LEU A 70 -12.89 6.25 -17.29
C LEU A 70 -13.88 6.93 -16.34
N THR A 71 -13.43 7.15 -15.11
CA THR A 71 -14.04 8.09 -14.15
C THR A 71 -12.98 9.07 -13.67
N ILE A 72 -13.30 10.35 -13.70
CA ILE A 72 -12.45 11.39 -13.12
C ILE A 72 -13.15 11.93 -11.89
N LYS A 73 -12.45 11.92 -10.75
CA LYS A 73 -12.92 12.44 -9.45
C LYS A 73 -12.00 13.56 -8.98
N ASN A 74 -12.54 14.45 -8.17
CA ASN A 74 -11.78 15.51 -7.52
C ASN A 74 -12.09 15.48 -6.02
N LEU A 75 -11.06 15.41 -5.19
CA LEU A 75 -11.22 15.28 -3.74
C LEU A 75 -11.83 16.53 -3.09
N LYS A 76 -11.58 17.73 -3.63
CA LYS A 76 -12.21 18.96 -3.14
C LYS A 76 -13.73 18.90 -3.36
N MET A 77 -14.17 18.42 -4.54
CA MET A 77 -15.60 18.25 -4.83
C MET A 77 -16.22 17.13 -4.01
N GLN A 78 -15.47 16.03 -3.80
CA GLN A 78 -15.92 14.94 -2.94
C GLN A 78 -16.11 15.41 -1.49
N ARG A 79 -15.19 16.23 -0.97
CA ARG A 79 -15.32 16.85 0.36
C ARG A 79 -16.62 17.65 0.47
N GLU A 80 -16.92 18.55 -0.49
CA GLU A 80 -18.14 19.35 -0.47
C GLU A 80 -19.41 18.47 -0.45
N LEU A 81 -19.42 17.39 -1.20
CA LEU A 81 -20.52 16.42 -1.17
C LEU A 81 -20.64 15.72 0.19
N LEU A 82 -19.51 15.37 0.80
CA LEU A 82 -19.49 14.63 2.06
C LEU A 82 -19.85 15.49 3.27
N LEU A 83 -19.52 16.77 3.29
CA LEU A 83 -19.83 17.68 4.41
C LEU A 83 -21.33 17.64 4.83
N ASN A 84 -22.21 17.42 3.88
CA ASN A 84 -23.66 17.37 4.12
C ASN A 84 -24.28 16.05 3.65
N ALA A 85 -23.49 14.98 3.49
CA ALA A 85 -23.98 13.72 2.98
C ALA A 85 -25.13 13.15 3.80
N THR A 86 -26.13 12.62 3.10
CA THR A 86 -27.24 11.92 3.70
C THR A 86 -27.19 10.42 3.38
N THR A 87 -27.80 9.61 4.24
CA THR A 87 -27.89 8.16 4.02
C THR A 87 -28.57 7.82 2.70
N GLU A 88 -29.64 8.53 2.35
CA GLU A 88 -30.38 8.35 1.11
C GLU A 88 -29.49 8.64 -0.12
N GLN A 89 -28.81 9.79 -0.10
CA GLN A 89 -27.87 10.17 -1.16
C GLN A 89 -26.79 9.12 -1.36
N MET A 90 -26.13 8.66 -0.28
CA MET A 90 -25.05 7.69 -0.38
C MET A 90 -25.53 6.31 -0.87
N LYS A 91 -26.73 5.89 -0.46
CA LYS A 91 -27.34 4.65 -0.98
C LYS A 91 -27.64 4.74 -2.48
N LEU A 92 -28.20 5.85 -2.94
CA LEU A 92 -28.50 6.04 -4.36
C LEU A 92 -27.22 6.12 -5.21
N CYS A 93 -26.20 6.84 -4.75
CA CYS A 93 -24.90 6.85 -5.39
C CYS A 93 -24.29 5.44 -5.47
N ALA A 94 -24.38 4.67 -4.38
CA ALA A 94 -23.89 3.31 -4.34
C ALA A 94 -24.63 2.37 -5.29
N GLU A 95 -25.92 2.54 -5.46
CA GLU A 95 -26.73 1.76 -6.41
C GLU A 95 -26.22 1.94 -7.84
N TYR A 96 -26.04 3.18 -8.30
CA TYR A 96 -25.55 3.46 -9.65
C TYR A 96 -24.10 3.00 -9.86
N GLU A 97 -23.22 3.26 -8.88
CA GLU A 97 -21.82 2.84 -9.00
C GLU A 97 -21.67 1.31 -8.87
N SER A 98 -22.49 0.65 -8.05
CA SER A 98 -22.52 -0.81 -7.97
C SER A 98 -22.98 -1.46 -9.28
N LEU A 99 -23.98 -0.90 -9.94
CA LEU A 99 -24.44 -1.38 -11.25
C LEU A 99 -23.30 -1.31 -12.26
N ARG A 100 -22.59 -0.18 -12.30
CA ARG A 100 -21.43 0.00 -13.16
C ARG A 100 -20.32 -0.98 -12.79
N MET A 101 -19.96 -1.06 -11.50
CA MET A 101 -18.82 -1.87 -11.02
C MET A 101 -19.03 -3.38 -11.25
N LYS A 102 -20.28 -3.86 -11.09
CA LYS A 102 -20.63 -5.27 -11.39
C LYS A 102 -20.40 -5.69 -12.84
N ASN A 103 -20.30 -4.73 -13.75
CA ASN A 103 -20.04 -4.97 -15.17
C ASN A 103 -18.55 -4.85 -15.53
N MET A 104 -17.67 -4.60 -14.57
CA MET A 104 -16.23 -4.48 -14.79
C MET A 104 -15.52 -5.77 -14.38
N ASP A 105 -14.54 -6.18 -15.20
CA ASP A 105 -13.67 -7.33 -14.94
C ASP A 105 -12.41 -6.90 -14.19
N ALA A 106 -11.97 -5.66 -14.42
CA ALA A 106 -10.79 -5.07 -13.80
C ALA A 106 -11.00 -3.62 -13.37
N TYR A 107 -10.18 -3.16 -12.42
CA TYR A 107 -10.21 -1.82 -11.87
C TYR A 107 -8.80 -1.30 -11.59
N ILE A 108 -8.48 -0.08 -12.04
CA ILE A 108 -7.24 0.62 -11.71
C ILE A 108 -7.59 2.00 -11.16
N ALA A 109 -7.08 2.33 -9.95
CA ALA A 109 -7.24 3.66 -9.38
C ALA A 109 -5.91 4.41 -9.32
N ILE A 110 -5.87 5.59 -9.95
CA ILE A 110 -4.76 6.54 -9.87
C ILE A 110 -5.13 7.59 -8.83
N ARG A 111 -4.36 7.66 -7.73
CA ARG A 111 -4.59 8.59 -6.60
C ARG A 111 -3.53 9.69 -6.60
N GLY A 112 -3.84 10.80 -7.26
CA GLY A 112 -2.96 11.97 -7.41
C GLY A 112 -3.40 13.18 -6.57
N SER A 113 -3.88 12.97 -5.33
CA SER A 113 -4.34 14.06 -4.48
C SER A 113 -3.20 15.02 -4.09
N GLU A 114 -3.42 16.32 -4.30
CA GLU A 114 -2.52 17.39 -3.88
C GLU A 114 -2.50 17.63 -2.36
N ASN A 115 -3.43 17.03 -1.62
CA ASN A 115 -3.53 17.17 -0.18
C ASN A 115 -4.03 15.88 0.47
N VAL A 116 -3.15 15.19 1.19
CA VAL A 116 -3.48 13.92 1.90
C VAL A 116 -4.55 14.11 2.99
N SER A 117 -4.71 15.33 3.50
CA SER A 117 -5.68 15.69 4.55
C SER A 117 -6.96 16.33 4.00
N GLN A 118 -7.25 16.21 2.70
CA GLN A 118 -8.36 16.94 2.06
C GLN A 118 -9.74 16.65 2.68
N LEU A 119 -9.92 15.49 3.30
CA LEU A 119 -11.18 15.08 3.93
C LEU A 119 -11.16 15.15 5.47
N SER A 120 -10.09 15.70 6.09
CA SER A 120 -9.87 15.64 7.54
C SER A 120 -10.90 16.42 8.37
N ASP A 121 -11.57 17.40 7.80
CA ASP A 121 -12.60 18.21 8.43
C ASP A 121 -14.04 17.80 8.07
N VAL A 122 -14.22 16.70 7.36
CA VAL A 122 -15.53 16.08 7.15
C VAL A 122 -16.00 15.47 8.48
N PRO A 123 -17.22 15.81 8.96
CA PRO A 123 -17.72 15.29 10.23
C PRO A 123 -17.71 13.75 10.30
N ALA A 124 -17.38 13.21 11.46
CA ALA A 124 -17.23 11.75 11.65
C ALA A 124 -18.52 10.97 11.31
N ASP A 125 -19.70 11.51 11.66
CA ASP A 125 -20.99 10.91 11.31
C ASP A 125 -21.21 10.86 9.79
N LYS A 126 -20.70 11.84 9.03
CA LYS A 126 -20.78 11.85 7.56
C LYS A 126 -19.81 10.85 6.94
N MET A 127 -18.61 10.73 7.49
CA MET A 127 -17.65 9.70 7.08
C MET A 127 -18.18 8.28 7.37
N GLU A 128 -18.91 8.07 8.48
CA GLU A 128 -19.57 6.80 8.79
C GLU A 128 -20.66 6.47 7.76
N ILE A 129 -21.52 7.44 7.41
CA ILE A 129 -22.54 7.30 6.36
C ILE A 129 -21.88 6.91 5.04
N TYR A 130 -20.82 7.59 4.63
CA TYR A 130 -20.07 7.30 3.40
C TYR A 130 -19.45 5.90 3.44
N SER A 131 -18.76 5.55 4.52
CA SER A 131 -18.14 4.25 4.70
C SER A 131 -19.18 3.11 4.62
N LYS A 132 -20.27 3.21 5.36
CA LYS A 132 -21.28 2.16 5.47
C LYS A 132 -22.13 1.99 4.21
N TYR A 133 -22.53 3.09 3.58
CA TYR A 133 -23.55 3.06 2.52
C TYR A 133 -22.96 3.21 1.12
N TRP A 134 -21.70 3.63 0.98
CA TRP A 134 -21.03 3.72 -0.31
C TRP A 134 -19.76 2.85 -0.38
N MET A 135 -18.79 3.06 0.54
CA MET A 135 -17.52 2.33 0.48
C MET A 135 -17.72 0.82 0.58
N LYS A 136 -18.45 0.37 1.59
CA LYS A 136 -18.68 -1.05 1.78
C LYS A 136 -19.35 -1.71 0.57
N PRO A 137 -20.53 -1.28 0.08
CA PRO A 137 -21.20 -1.98 -1.01
C PRO A 137 -20.52 -1.86 -2.37
N VAL A 138 -19.79 -0.78 -2.65
CA VAL A 138 -19.13 -0.58 -3.95
C VAL A 138 -17.70 -1.05 -3.94
N HIS A 139 -16.91 -0.59 -2.95
CA HIS A 139 -15.48 -0.88 -2.90
C HIS A 139 -15.23 -2.28 -2.32
N SER A 140 -15.65 -2.56 -1.09
CA SER A 140 -15.33 -3.83 -0.44
C SER A 140 -16.06 -5.01 -1.07
N ASP A 141 -17.37 -4.92 -1.22
CA ASP A 141 -18.20 -6.05 -1.64
C ASP A 141 -18.15 -6.34 -3.15
N ILE A 142 -17.66 -5.41 -3.99
CA ILE A 142 -17.57 -5.61 -5.45
C ILE A 142 -16.14 -5.42 -5.95
N ARG A 143 -15.53 -4.23 -5.81
CA ARG A 143 -14.18 -3.96 -6.38
C ARG A 143 -13.16 -4.94 -5.85
N VAL A 144 -12.97 -4.98 -4.53
CA VAL A 144 -11.95 -5.81 -3.89
C VAL A 144 -12.26 -7.29 -4.08
N SER A 145 -13.51 -7.70 -3.86
CA SER A 145 -13.87 -9.13 -3.82
C SER A 145 -14.13 -9.77 -5.18
N LYS A 146 -14.42 -8.98 -6.24
CA LYS A 146 -14.95 -9.53 -7.52
C LYS A 146 -14.24 -9.01 -8.76
N THR A 147 -13.24 -8.14 -8.66
CA THR A 147 -12.49 -7.66 -9.82
C THR A 147 -11.00 -7.87 -9.62
N LYS A 148 -10.27 -7.93 -10.73
CA LYS A 148 -8.82 -7.77 -10.72
C LYS A 148 -8.55 -6.29 -10.51
N TRP A 149 -7.98 -5.89 -9.37
CA TRP A 149 -7.83 -4.49 -9.05
C TRP A 149 -6.38 -4.12 -8.75
N CYS A 150 -6.01 -2.89 -9.09
CA CYS A 150 -4.75 -2.30 -8.68
C CYS A 150 -4.95 -0.82 -8.32
N VAL A 151 -4.33 -0.40 -7.22
CA VAL A 151 -4.36 0.98 -6.74
C VAL A 151 -2.94 1.52 -6.66
N LEU A 152 -2.74 2.74 -7.16
CA LEU A 152 -1.45 3.41 -7.10
C LEU A 152 -1.58 4.89 -6.74
N ARG A 153 -0.51 5.44 -6.17
CA ARG A 153 -0.32 6.88 -6.05
C ARG A 153 0.14 7.44 -7.40
N TYR A 154 0.01 8.74 -7.58
CA TYR A 154 0.64 9.47 -8.69
C TYR A 154 1.54 10.57 -8.11
N PRO A 155 2.78 10.74 -8.61
CA PRO A 155 3.76 11.64 -8.00
C PRO A 155 3.31 13.10 -8.16
N ASN A 156 3.35 13.84 -7.06
CA ASN A 156 3.01 15.26 -7.02
C ASN A 156 3.78 15.99 -5.91
N GLY A 157 3.57 17.32 -5.82
CA GLY A 157 4.25 18.16 -4.84
C GLY A 157 3.93 17.81 -3.38
N SER A 158 2.74 17.30 -3.10
CA SER A 158 2.36 16.87 -1.75
C SER A 158 3.19 15.68 -1.27
N MET A 159 3.33 14.67 -2.10
CA MET A 159 4.14 13.49 -1.80
C MET A 159 5.63 13.84 -1.69
N ALA A 160 6.13 14.69 -2.60
CA ALA A 160 7.51 15.17 -2.56
C ALA A 160 7.81 15.90 -1.25
N GLN A 161 6.90 16.75 -0.76
CA GLN A 161 7.05 17.44 0.53
C GLN A 161 7.07 16.47 1.72
N LEU A 162 6.19 15.47 1.75
CA LEU A 162 6.18 14.45 2.80
C LEU A 162 7.50 13.66 2.82
N ALA A 163 8.04 13.34 1.63
CA ALA A 163 9.32 12.65 1.45
C ALA A 163 10.55 13.57 1.66
N ASN A 164 10.38 14.86 1.91
CA ASN A 164 11.45 15.87 1.98
C ASN A 164 12.31 15.95 0.70
N MET A 165 11.69 15.83 -0.47
CA MET A 165 12.35 15.84 -1.78
C MET A 165 11.82 17.00 -2.65
N SER A 166 12.60 17.40 -3.66
CA SER A 166 12.05 18.22 -4.76
C SER A 166 11.06 17.39 -5.59
N THR A 167 10.13 18.05 -6.26
CA THR A 167 9.11 17.36 -7.08
C THR A 167 9.76 16.50 -8.17
N ASP A 168 10.79 17.02 -8.83
CA ASP A 168 11.48 16.29 -9.90
C ASP A 168 12.22 15.06 -9.36
N ALA A 169 12.96 15.21 -8.25
CA ALA A 169 13.67 14.09 -7.62
C ALA A 169 12.69 13.01 -7.11
N PHE A 170 11.55 13.42 -6.53
CA PHE A 170 10.51 12.48 -6.13
C PHE A 170 9.86 11.78 -7.33
N THR A 171 9.65 12.49 -8.44
CA THR A 171 9.11 11.91 -9.66
C THR A 171 10.04 10.84 -10.23
N ASP A 172 11.36 11.11 -10.28
CA ASP A 172 12.34 10.12 -10.72
C ASP A 172 12.40 8.90 -9.79
N PHE A 173 12.39 9.13 -8.48
CA PHE A 173 12.30 8.09 -7.47
C PHE A 173 11.02 7.25 -7.66
N TYR A 174 9.86 7.87 -7.79
CA TYR A 174 8.57 7.21 -7.98
C TYR A 174 8.59 6.23 -9.17
N TYR A 175 9.10 6.67 -10.33
CA TYR A 175 9.12 5.78 -11.49
C TYR A 175 10.14 4.65 -11.36
N ASN A 176 11.25 4.83 -10.66
CA ASN A 176 12.17 3.74 -10.34
C ASN A 176 11.49 2.68 -9.47
N VAL A 177 10.75 3.12 -8.46
CA VAL A 177 10.00 2.25 -7.55
C VAL A 177 8.85 1.55 -8.28
N CYS A 178 8.03 2.29 -9.03
CA CYS A 178 6.79 1.76 -9.62
C CYS A 178 7.00 0.97 -10.92
N ASN A 179 8.11 1.21 -11.64
CA ASN A 179 8.49 0.48 -12.85
C ASN A 179 9.46 -0.69 -12.61
N LEU A 180 9.61 -1.10 -11.36
CA LEU A 180 10.39 -2.29 -11.00
C LEU A 180 9.85 -3.53 -11.73
N ASP A 181 10.72 -4.50 -12.02
CA ASP A 181 10.31 -5.80 -12.53
C ASP A 181 9.66 -6.64 -11.41
N TYR A 182 8.37 -6.40 -11.22
CA TYR A 182 7.57 -7.09 -10.19
C TYR A 182 7.45 -8.60 -10.46
N ALA A 183 7.55 -9.03 -11.71
CA ALA A 183 7.54 -10.46 -12.03
C ALA A 183 8.82 -11.16 -11.53
N LYS A 184 9.98 -10.51 -11.72
CA LYS A 184 11.27 -10.96 -11.17
C LYS A 184 11.22 -11.00 -9.63
N MET A 185 10.73 -9.92 -9.01
CA MET A 185 10.62 -9.82 -7.55
C MET A 185 9.67 -10.89 -6.99
N GLY A 186 8.48 -11.06 -7.59
CA GLY A 186 7.51 -12.06 -7.16
C GLY A 186 8.05 -13.49 -7.24
N LYS A 187 8.91 -13.80 -8.23
CA LYS A 187 9.59 -15.09 -8.31
C LYS A 187 10.65 -15.24 -7.22
N ALA A 188 11.40 -14.19 -6.91
CA ALA A 188 12.39 -14.21 -5.82
C ALA A 188 11.72 -14.42 -4.45
N MET A 189 10.52 -13.87 -4.25
CA MET A 189 9.74 -14.02 -3.01
C MET A 189 9.31 -15.46 -2.71
N ASP A 190 9.24 -16.35 -3.71
CA ASP A 190 8.82 -17.74 -3.52
C ASP A 190 9.71 -18.49 -2.50
N SER A 191 11.00 -18.15 -2.43
CA SER A 191 11.93 -18.71 -1.43
C SER A 191 11.57 -18.30 -0.01
N LEU A 192 11.24 -17.02 0.20
CA LEU A 192 10.85 -16.50 1.51
C LEU A 192 9.50 -17.04 1.96
N VAL A 193 8.50 -17.08 1.06
CA VAL A 193 7.19 -17.71 1.31
C VAL A 193 7.39 -19.14 1.82
N LYS A 194 8.17 -19.95 1.10
CA LYS A 194 8.44 -21.35 1.48
C LYS A 194 9.09 -21.46 2.87
N ARG A 195 10.03 -20.58 3.20
CA ARG A 195 10.67 -20.56 4.52
C ARG A 195 9.70 -20.16 5.63
N MET A 196 8.89 -19.12 5.42
CA MET A 196 7.90 -18.67 6.39
C MET A 196 6.85 -19.76 6.65
N GLU A 197 6.33 -20.40 5.62
CA GLU A 197 5.33 -21.48 5.76
C GLU A 197 5.87 -22.73 6.44
N SER A 198 7.18 -22.97 6.38
CA SER A 198 7.81 -24.11 7.04
C SER A 198 8.25 -23.82 8.48
N ALA A 199 8.31 -22.55 8.88
CA ALA A 199 8.79 -22.12 10.18
C ALA A 199 7.68 -22.13 11.25
N ASP A 200 8.08 -22.36 12.50
CA ASP A 200 7.21 -22.16 13.65
C ASP A 200 7.54 -20.84 14.35
N LYS A 201 8.80 -20.65 14.72
CA LYS A 201 9.21 -19.57 15.64
C LYS A 201 9.91 -18.43 14.89
N VAL A 202 9.45 -17.22 15.15
CA VAL A 202 10.14 -15.99 14.72
C VAL A 202 10.72 -15.29 15.94
N ARG A 203 11.94 -14.80 15.83
CA ARG A 203 12.53 -13.86 16.78
C ARG A 203 13.09 -12.67 16.03
N ILE A 204 12.78 -11.47 16.50
CA ILE A 204 13.28 -10.20 15.96
C ILE A 204 14.08 -9.51 17.05
N LYS A 205 15.32 -9.11 16.72
CA LYS A 205 16.21 -8.36 17.59
C LYS A 205 16.63 -7.05 16.94
N GLY A 206 16.81 -6.02 17.77
CA GLY A 206 17.29 -4.72 17.34
C GLY A 206 17.36 -3.74 18.51
N LYS A 207 17.63 -2.49 18.19
CA LYS A 207 17.66 -1.45 19.22
C LYS A 207 16.26 -1.28 19.84
N GLY A 208 16.11 -1.58 21.14
CA GLY A 208 14.82 -1.54 21.84
C GLY A 208 13.84 -2.63 21.40
N THR A 209 14.32 -3.67 20.73
CA THR A 209 13.49 -4.75 20.20
C THR A 209 14.11 -6.11 20.57
N ASP A 210 13.34 -6.93 21.25
CA ASP A 210 13.53 -8.39 21.40
C ASP A 210 12.15 -9.00 21.58
N ILE A 211 11.63 -9.57 20.50
CA ILE A 211 10.27 -10.10 20.43
C ILE A 211 10.28 -11.48 19.78
N THR A 212 9.42 -12.36 20.28
CA THR A 212 9.23 -13.73 19.75
C THR A 212 7.76 -14.01 19.55
N PHE A 213 7.45 -14.80 18.51
CA PHE A 213 6.10 -15.28 18.23
C PHE A 213 6.16 -16.54 17.35
N SER A 214 5.02 -17.22 17.25
CA SER A 214 4.83 -18.36 16.35
C SER A 214 4.07 -17.94 15.09
N ILE A 215 4.48 -18.50 13.96
CA ILE A 215 3.76 -18.42 12.65
C ILE A 215 3.37 -19.83 12.16
N LYS A 216 3.35 -20.80 13.04
CA LYS A 216 3.13 -22.20 12.72
C LYS A 216 1.82 -22.42 11.97
N ASN A 217 1.91 -23.07 10.81
CA ASN A 217 0.79 -23.37 9.93
C ASN A 217 0.04 -22.12 9.41
N MET A 218 0.63 -20.94 9.53
CA MET A 218 0.10 -19.72 8.91
C MET A 218 0.56 -19.63 7.46
N PRO A 219 -0.31 -19.28 6.52
CA PRO A 219 0.11 -19.03 5.15
C PRO A 219 0.98 -17.77 5.07
N ALA A 220 1.91 -17.75 4.12
CA ALA A 220 2.66 -16.57 3.76
C ALA A 220 2.21 -16.06 2.39
N VAL A 221 1.91 -14.78 2.29
CA VAL A 221 1.36 -14.13 1.10
C VAL A 221 2.40 -13.18 0.54
N LYS A 222 2.67 -13.27 -0.76
CA LYS A 222 3.54 -12.32 -1.46
C LYS A 222 2.73 -11.25 -2.15
N CYS A 223 3.17 -10.00 -2.00
CA CYS A 223 2.64 -8.83 -2.67
C CYS A 223 3.70 -8.30 -3.63
N ALA A 224 3.51 -8.53 -4.92
CA ALA A 224 4.48 -8.24 -5.96
C ALA A 224 3.86 -7.47 -7.13
N GLY A 225 3.11 -6.40 -6.84
CA GLY A 225 2.51 -5.53 -7.85
C GLY A 225 1.17 -6.00 -8.41
N ASP A 226 0.51 -6.94 -7.76
CA ASP A 226 -0.81 -7.41 -8.18
C ASP A 226 -1.92 -6.41 -7.80
N CYS A 227 -1.98 -5.99 -6.54
CA CYS A 227 -3.05 -5.13 -6.01
C CYS A 227 -2.61 -3.68 -5.75
N ASN A 228 -1.34 -3.46 -5.47
CA ASN A 228 -0.79 -2.14 -5.17
C ASN A 228 0.44 -1.84 -6.03
N ILE A 229 0.65 -0.56 -6.35
CA ILE A 229 1.90 -0.04 -6.90
C ILE A 229 2.23 1.27 -6.15
N PRO A 230 3.42 1.39 -5.51
CA PRO A 230 4.46 0.36 -5.40
C PRO A 230 4.02 -0.83 -4.57
N ASP A 231 4.82 -1.89 -4.69
CA ASP A 231 4.64 -3.12 -3.93
C ASP A 231 6.01 -3.70 -3.55
N GLY A 232 6.04 -4.84 -2.89
CA GLY A 232 7.27 -5.51 -2.50
C GLY A 232 7.30 -5.92 -1.04
N GLU A 233 6.47 -6.91 -0.68
CA GLU A 233 6.46 -7.50 0.65
C GLU A 233 6.06 -8.97 0.64
N VAL A 234 6.43 -9.67 1.70
CA VAL A 234 5.88 -10.98 2.04
C VAL A 234 5.36 -10.93 3.47
N TYR A 235 4.08 -11.17 3.64
CA TYR A 235 3.43 -11.11 4.93
C TYR A 235 2.82 -12.43 5.38
N THR A 236 2.61 -12.54 6.68
CA THR A 236 1.84 -13.57 7.37
C THR A 236 1.24 -12.95 8.64
N ALA A 237 0.53 -13.73 9.45
CA ALA A 237 0.10 -13.28 10.76
C ALA A 237 0.71 -14.14 11.87
N PRO A 238 1.10 -13.57 13.02
CA PRO A 238 1.46 -14.36 14.20
C PRO A 238 0.26 -15.12 14.73
N ILE A 239 0.50 -16.29 15.33
CA ILE A 239 -0.51 -16.93 16.19
C ILE A 239 -0.89 -15.94 17.30
N LYS A 240 -2.18 -15.66 17.44
CA LYS A 240 -2.72 -14.51 18.18
C LYS A 240 -2.16 -14.33 19.61
N ASP A 241 -2.02 -15.41 20.36
CA ASP A 241 -1.57 -15.43 21.76
C ASP A 241 -0.08 -15.77 21.93
N SER A 242 0.67 -15.89 20.84
CA SER A 242 2.07 -16.33 20.87
C SER A 242 3.08 -15.20 21.05
N VAL A 243 2.69 -13.94 20.84
CA VAL A 243 3.60 -12.79 20.82
C VAL A 243 4.05 -12.43 22.23
N ASN A 244 5.38 -12.40 22.46
CA ASN A 244 5.97 -12.00 23.73
C ASN A 244 7.25 -11.18 23.52
N GLY A 245 7.47 -10.18 24.37
CA GLY A 245 8.66 -9.32 24.30
C GLY A 245 8.32 -7.87 23.97
N THR A 246 9.28 -7.15 23.44
CA THR A 246 9.15 -5.71 23.14
C THR A 246 9.60 -5.40 21.73
N ILE A 247 8.86 -4.52 21.06
CA ILE A 247 9.26 -3.93 19.76
C ILE A 247 9.21 -2.41 19.87
N THR A 248 10.24 -1.73 19.30
CA THR A 248 10.28 -0.28 19.18
C THR A 248 10.50 0.08 17.72
N TYR A 249 9.54 0.81 17.17
CA TYR A 249 9.59 1.26 15.77
C TYR A 249 10.41 2.54 15.63
N ASN A 250 11.06 2.70 14.51
CA ASN A 250 11.99 3.81 14.25
C ASN A 250 11.58 4.68 13.05
N THR A 251 10.37 4.48 12.54
CA THR A 251 9.79 5.31 11.49
C THR A 251 8.65 6.17 12.03
N PRO A 252 8.45 7.40 11.54
CA PRO A 252 7.24 8.15 11.82
C PRO A 252 6.06 7.52 11.08
N SER A 253 4.90 7.40 11.74
CA SER A 253 3.68 6.89 11.13
C SER A 253 2.53 7.88 11.31
N ILE A 254 1.77 8.13 10.24
CA ILE A 254 0.58 8.97 10.30
C ILE A 254 -0.65 8.08 10.41
N TYR A 255 -1.40 8.22 11.49
CA TYR A 255 -2.65 7.49 11.69
C TYR A 255 -3.75 8.44 12.18
N GLN A 256 -4.90 8.43 11.50
CA GLN A 256 -6.04 9.33 11.79
C GLN A 256 -5.62 10.81 11.94
N GLY A 257 -4.71 11.29 11.08
CA GLY A 257 -4.25 12.68 11.05
C GLY A 257 -3.21 13.05 12.12
N THR A 258 -2.79 12.12 12.98
CA THR A 258 -1.74 12.31 14.00
C THR A 258 -0.45 11.61 13.56
N THR A 259 0.68 12.31 13.66
CA THR A 259 2.01 11.71 13.44
C THR A 259 2.53 11.10 14.73
N PHE A 260 2.75 9.80 14.71
CA PHE A 260 3.36 9.06 15.83
C PHE A 260 4.84 8.80 15.54
N GLU A 261 5.64 8.94 16.58
CA GLU A 261 7.08 8.69 16.55
C GLU A 261 7.51 7.89 17.79
N ASN A 262 8.56 7.08 17.65
CA ASN A 262 9.10 6.27 18.75
C ASN A 262 8.03 5.37 19.39
N VAL A 263 7.16 4.79 18.57
CA VAL A 263 6.14 3.86 19.04
C VAL A 263 6.83 2.62 19.59
N SER A 264 6.46 2.21 20.80
CA SER A 264 7.00 1.00 21.45
C SER A 264 5.88 0.22 22.11
N PHE A 265 5.87 -1.09 21.87
CA PHE A 265 4.90 -2.04 22.45
C PHE A 265 5.62 -3.11 23.26
N THR A 266 5.05 -3.47 24.41
CA THR A 266 5.42 -4.67 25.17
C THR A 266 4.25 -5.65 25.15
N PHE A 267 4.54 -6.90 24.84
CA PHE A 267 3.57 -7.97 24.69
C PHE A 267 3.70 -9.02 25.78
N GLU A 268 2.57 -9.50 26.26
CA GLU A 268 2.44 -10.69 27.08
C GLU A 268 1.30 -11.56 26.53
N ASN A 269 1.64 -12.79 26.12
CA ASN A 269 0.69 -13.75 25.55
C ASN A 269 -0.19 -13.14 24.45
N GLY A 270 0.45 -12.48 23.48
CA GLY A 270 -0.16 -11.87 22.30
C GLY A 270 -0.71 -10.47 22.50
N LYS A 271 -0.99 -10.06 23.74
CA LYS A 271 -1.63 -8.77 24.02
C LYS A 271 -0.62 -7.67 24.28
N ILE A 272 -0.83 -6.49 23.70
CA ILE A 272 -0.10 -5.27 24.02
C ILE A 272 -0.50 -4.82 25.43
N VAL A 273 0.39 -5.04 26.40
CA VAL A 273 0.19 -4.66 27.82
C VAL A 273 0.73 -3.27 28.12
N LYS A 274 1.70 -2.78 27.30
CA LYS A 274 2.25 -1.44 27.42
C LYS A 274 2.47 -0.86 26.02
N ALA A 275 2.04 0.38 25.83
CA ALA A 275 2.24 1.13 24.59
C ALA A 275 2.67 2.58 24.90
N THR A 276 3.73 3.04 24.27
CA THR A 276 4.27 4.40 24.42
C THR A 276 4.63 5.01 23.08
N ALA A 277 4.51 6.33 22.94
CA ALA A 277 4.93 7.12 21.78
C ALA A 277 5.06 8.60 22.18
N ASN A 278 5.37 9.49 21.23
CA ASN A 278 5.25 10.94 21.43
C ASN A 278 3.82 11.38 21.82
N HIS A 279 2.77 10.68 21.35
CA HIS A 279 1.36 10.88 21.67
C HIS A 279 0.77 9.64 22.37
N THR A 280 1.33 9.25 23.52
CA THR A 280 1.00 8.01 24.24
C THR A 280 -0.50 7.88 24.57
N GLU A 281 -1.17 8.93 25.01
CA GLU A 281 -2.59 8.89 25.33
C GLU A 281 -3.46 8.61 24.11
N THR A 282 -3.17 9.27 22.98
CA THR A 282 -3.87 9.06 21.70
C THR A 282 -3.61 7.65 21.17
N LEU A 283 -2.36 7.19 21.23
CA LEU A 283 -1.98 5.82 20.89
C LEU A 283 -2.82 4.79 21.63
N ASN A 284 -2.92 4.93 22.97
CA ASN A 284 -3.69 3.99 23.78
C ASN A 284 -5.19 4.05 23.48
N LYS A 285 -5.77 5.23 23.16
CA LYS A 285 -7.16 5.35 22.73
C LYS A 285 -7.42 4.58 21.43
N ILE A 286 -6.49 4.61 20.49
CA ILE A 286 -6.58 3.84 19.24
C ILE A 286 -6.54 2.33 19.54
N LEU A 287 -5.60 1.89 20.38
CA LEU A 287 -5.46 0.49 20.79
C LEU A 287 -6.62 -0.02 21.67
N ASP A 288 -7.41 0.87 22.24
CA ASP A 288 -8.61 0.57 23.03
C ASP A 288 -9.91 0.71 22.24
N THR A 289 -9.85 0.86 20.91
CA THR A 289 -11.01 0.93 20.01
C THR A 289 -11.88 -0.32 20.13
N ASP A 290 -11.25 -1.48 20.20
CA ASP A 290 -11.88 -2.79 20.43
C ASP A 290 -10.85 -3.79 21.01
N GLU A 291 -11.30 -4.99 21.34
CA GLU A 291 -10.44 -6.02 21.95
C GLU A 291 -9.29 -6.44 21.01
N GLY A 292 -9.55 -6.53 19.70
CA GLY A 292 -8.59 -6.97 18.70
C GLY A 292 -7.48 -5.96 18.43
N ALA A 293 -7.70 -4.67 18.69
CA ALA A 293 -6.72 -3.62 18.42
C ALA A 293 -5.41 -3.77 19.22
N ARG A 294 -5.41 -4.51 20.34
CA ARG A 294 -4.21 -4.80 21.14
C ARG A 294 -3.52 -6.12 20.78
N TYR A 295 -3.92 -6.77 19.69
CA TYR A 295 -3.29 -7.97 19.16
C TYR A 295 -2.74 -7.71 17.75
N ILE A 296 -1.77 -8.50 17.34
CA ILE A 296 -1.15 -8.37 16.02
C ILE A 296 -1.96 -9.12 14.96
N GLY A 297 -2.27 -8.44 13.87
CA GLY A 297 -2.91 -8.99 12.68
C GLY A 297 -1.95 -9.33 11.56
N GLU A 298 -0.73 -8.74 11.55
CA GLU A 298 0.22 -8.96 10.45
C GLU A 298 1.67 -8.82 10.89
N PHE A 299 2.52 -9.64 10.27
CA PHE A 299 3.98 -9.54 10.25
C PHE A 299 4.47 -9.63 8.81
N SER A 300 5.28 -8.68 8.37
CA SER A 300 5.73 -8.61 6.97
C SER A 300 7.19 -8.19 6.83
N PHE A 301 7.81 -8.57 5.71
CA PHE A 301 9.13 -8.13 5.26
C PHE A 301 8.98 -7.10 4.13
N GLY A 302 9.53 -5.90 4.30
CA GLY A 302 9.66 -4.91 3.23
C GLY A 302 10.85 -5.23 2.32
N LEU A 303 10.62 -5.27 0.99
CA LEU A 303 11.54 -5.85 0.00
C LEU A 303 11.79 -4.94 -1.23
N ASN A 304 11.11 -3.79 -1.38
CA ASN A 304 11.28 -2.96 -2.56
C ASN A 304 12.67 -2.29 -2.55
N PRO A 305 13.57 -2.62 -3.51
CA PRO A 305 14.98 -2.22 -3.46
C PRO A 305 15.22 -0.71 -3.63
N TYR A 306 14.22 0.03 -4.10
CA TYR A 306 14.31 1.48 -4.30
C TYR A 306 13.72 2.28 -3.15
N VAL A 307 12.86 1.68 -2.31
CA VAL A 307 12.31 2.35 -1.13
C VAL A 307 13.28 2.12 0.04
N THR A 308 14.02 3.16 0.45
CA THR A 308 15.11 3.02 1.43
C THR A 308 14.97 3.92 2.65
N PHE A 309 13.94 4.78 2.68
CA PHE A 309 13.68 5.71 3.79
C PHE A 309 12.18 5.96 3.93
N PRO A 310 11.69 6.36 5.12
CA PRO A 310 10.28 6.64 5.33
C PRO A 310 9.86 7.95 4.66
N MET A 311 8.71 7.93 4.01
CA MET A 311 8.14 9.10 3.34
C MET A 311 6.74 9.46 3.82
N LYS A 312 6.29 8.87 4.93
CA LYS A 312 5.00 9.11 5.57
C LYS A 312 3.80 8.81 4.65
N ASP A 313 3.97 7.91 3.71
CA ASP A 313 2.91 7.27 2.96
C ASP A 313 3.06 5.75 3.13
N ILE A 314 2.08 5.12 3.77
CA ILE A 314 2.19 3.71 4.18
C ILE A 314 2.37 2.77 2.99
N LEU A 315 1.78 3.08 1.82
CA LEU A 315 1.92 2.27 0.62
C LEU A 315 3.40 2.13 0.17
N PHE A 316 4.25 3.11 0.52
CA PHE A 316 5.70 3.06 0.31
C PHE A 316 6.42 2.55 1.54
N ASP A 317 6.07 3.06 2.73
CA ASP A 317 6.87 2.84 3.94
C ASP A 317 6.85 1.38 4.39
N GLU A 318 5.76 0.65 4.18
CA GLU A 318 5.67 -0.80 4.45
C GLU A 318 6.55 -1.65 3.52
N LYS A 319 6.97 -1.11 2.37
CA LYS A 319 7.81 -1.80 1.37
C LYS A 319 9.30 -1.49 1.51
N ILE A 320 9.72 -0.67 2.48
CA ILE A 320 11.12 -0.25 2.65
C ILE A 320 12.05 -1.47 2.68
N SER A 321 13.07 -1.43 1.83
CA SER A 321 14.09 -2.48 1.78
C SER A 321 14.80 -2.63 3.12
N GLY A 322 14.88 -3.84 3.64
CA GLY A 322 15.49 -4.11 4.93
C GLY A 322 14.63 -3.76 6.14
N SER A 323 13.37 -3.39 5.93
CA SER A 323 12.39 -3.20 7.01
C SER A 323 11.57 -4.45 7.28
N LEU A 324 10.84 -4.38 8.35
CA LEU A 324 9.66 -5.20 8.64
C LEU A 324 8.52 -4.28 9.09
N HIS A 325 7.28 -4.72 8.95
CA HIS A 325 6.20 -4.12 9.70
C HIS A 325 5.51 -5.16 10.58
N PHE A 326 4.98 -4.69 11.69
CA PHE A 326 4.33 -5.52 12.70
C PHE A 326 3.09 -4.76 13.16
N THR A 327 1.93 -5.23 12.73
CA THR A 327 0.70 -4.48 12.57
C THR A 327 -0.33 -4.84 13.63
N PRO A 328 -0.62 -3.96 14.58
CA PRO A 328 -1.73 -4.17 15.51
C PRO A 328 -3.08 -4.07 14.78
N GLY A 329 -4.01 -4.94 15.18
CA GLY A 329 -5.39 -4.94 14.74
C GLY A 329 -5.78 -6.13 13.86
N CYS A 330 -6.66 -5.89 12.89
CA CYS A 330 -7.31 -6.92 12.08
C CYS A 330 -6.32 -7.72 11.24
N ALA A 331 -6.45 -9.05 11.23
CA ALA A 331 -5.75 -9.90 10.25
C ALA A 331 -6.50 -9.92 8.92
N TYR A 332 -5.76 -10.09 7.81
CA TYR A 332 -6.32 -10.37 6.49
C TYR A 332 -6.84 -11.80 6.38
N GLU A 333 -7.82 -12.00 5.50
CA GLU A 333 -8.43 -13.33 5.28
C GLU A 333 -7.43 -14.35 4.73
N ASP A 334 -6.43 -13.88 3.96
CA ASP A 334 -5.40 -14.72 3.33
C ASP A 334 -4.33 -15.21 4.32
N ALA A 335 -4.20 -14.55 5.47
CA ALA A 335 -3.33 -14.94 6.58
C ALA A 335 -4.08 -14.73 7.92
N ASP A 336 -5.14 -15.50 8.11
CA ASP A 336 -6.11 -15.30 9.17
C ASP A 336 -5.71 -15.97 10.49
N ASN A 337 -5.26 -15.17 11.44
CA ASN A 337 -5.03 -15.61 12.84
C ASN A 337 -6.27 -15.41 13.73
N THR A 338 -7.43 -15.21 13.15
CA THR A 338 -8.73 -14.97 13.80
C THR A 338 -8.86 -13.63 14.53
N ASN A 339 -7.85 -12.77 14.51
CA ASN A 339 -7.98 -11.46 15.13
C ASN A 339 -8.85 -10.54 14.29
N ARG A 340 -9.84 -9.93 14.92
CA ARG A 340 -10.76 -8.97 14.28
C ARG A 340 -10.74 -7.66 15.03
N SER A 341 -10.60 -6.57 14.27
CA SER A 341 -10.56 -5.21 14.80
C SER A 341 -11.03 -4.21 13.74
N ALA A 342 -11.47 -3.06 14.19
CA ALA A 342 -11.64 -1.88 13.32
C ALA A 342 -10.30 -1.19 13.02
N VAL A 343 -9.24 -1.53 13.76
CA VAL A 343 -7.87 -1.06 13.55
C VAL A 343 -7.12 -2.04 12.65
N HIS A 344 -6.33 -1.55 11.73
CA HIS A 344 -5.24 -2.18 11.02
C HIS A 344 -4.20 -1.09 10.77
N TRP A 345 -3.07 -1.16 11.47
CA TRP A 345 -2.12 -0.06 11.46
C TRP A 345 -0.69 -0.55 11.28
N ASP A 346 -0.18 -0.46 10.06
CA ASP A 346 1.17 -0.87 9.72
C ASP A 346 2.19 0.07 10.36
N LEU A 347 2.96 -0.47 11.28
CA LEU A 347 4.07 0.19 11.94
C LEU A 347 5.37 -0.44 11.46
N VAL A 348 6.28 0.39 10.97
CA VAL A 348 7.50 -0.06 10.28
C VAL A 348 8.72 0.07 11.15
N LEU A 349 9.54 -0.99 11.18
CA LEU A 349 10.87 -1.04 11.78
C LEU A 349 11.92 -1.30 10.71
N ILE A 350 12.76 -0.30 10.43
CA ILE A 350 13.88 -0.43 9.50
C ILE A 350 15.07 -1.03 10.26
N GLN A 351 15.70 -2.07 9.68
CA GLN A 351 16.84 -2.77 10.30
C GLN A 351 18.15 -2.56 9.54
N THR A 352 18.25 -1.60 8.62
CA THR A 352 19.54 -1.28 8.00
C THR A 352 20.49 -0.60 9.00
N PRO A 353 21.82 -0.61 8.77
CA PRO A 353 22.79 -0.05 9.71
C PRO A 353 22.52 1.41 10.09
N GLU A 354 22.07 2.23 9.14
CA GLU A 354 21.76 3.65 9.35
C GLU A 354 20.62 3.86 10.36
N TYR A 355 19.75 2.86 10.53
CA TYR A 355 18.63 2.84 11.47
C TYR A 355 18.90 2.02 12.73
N GLY A 356 20.15 1.56 12.91
CA GLY A 356 20.61 0.86 14.12
C GLY A 356 20.74 -0.65 14.00
N GLY A 357 20.53 -1.20 12.78
CA GLY A 357 20.68 -2.62 12.50
C GLY A 357 19.59 -3.49 13.12
N GLY A 358 19.74 -4.79 12.96
CA GLY A 358 18.86 -5.78 13.58
C GLY A 358 19.02 -7.17 12.99
N GLU A 359 18.33 -8.13 13.61
CA GLU A 359 18.41 -9.54 13.24
C GLU A 359 17.02 -10.16 13.24
N ILE A 360 16.75 -11.03 12.26
CA ILE A 360 15.54 -11.85 12.21
C ILE A 360 15.93 -13.31 12.10
N TYR A 361 15.33 -14.12 12.96
CA TYR A 361 15.51 -15.56 13.03
C TYR A 361 14.21 -16.27 12.70
N LEU A 362 14.29 -17.35 11.92
CA LEU A 362 13.24 -18.36 11.77
C LEU A 362 13.75 -19.68 12.35
N ASP A 363 13.05 -20.28 13.32
CA ASP A 363 13.42 -21.51 14.03
C ASP A 363 14.89 -21.52 14.52
N ASP A 364 15.31 -20.37 15.11
CA ASP A 364 16.66 -20.10 15.61
C ASP A 364 17.75 -19.96 14.52
N GLU A 365 17.44 -20.09 13.22
CA GLU A 365 18.34 -19.76 12.10
C GLU A 365 18.30 -18.25 11.81
N LEU A 366 19.45 -17.59 11.81
CA LEU A 366 19.58 -16.20 11.40
C LEU A 366 19.37 -16.07 9.89
N ILE A 367 18.23 -15.51 9.47
CA ILE A 367 17.91 -15.36 8.04
C ILE A 367 18.20 -13.95 7.50
N ARG A 368 18.07 -12.90 8.35
CA ARG A 368 18.32 -11.51 7.96
C ARG A 368 19.11 -10.78 9.04
N LYS A 369 20.16 -10.07 8.65
CA LYS A 369 20.97 -9.23 9.51
C LYS A 369 21.20 -7.87 8.86
N ASP A 370 20.99 -6.82 9.65
CA ASP A 370 21.22 -5.44 9.24
C ASP A 370 20.52 -5.09 7.90
N GLY A 371 19.30 -5.61 7.74
CA GLY A 371 18.45 -5.40 6.57
C GLY A 371 18.70 -6.33 5.38
N LEU A 372 19.79 -7.14 5.40
CA LEU A 372 20.15 -8.05 4.30
C LEU A 372 19.91 -9.51 4.69
N PHE A 373 19.41 -10.30 3.76
CA PHE A 373 19.32 -11.75 3.89
C PHE A 373 20.72 -12.36 3.87
N VAL A 374 20.99 -13.29 4.80
CA VAL A 374 22.31 -13.90 5.03
C VAL A 374 22.35 -15.39 4.74
N VAL A 375 21.24 -15.95 4.26
CA VAL A 375 21.13 -17.36 3.82
C VAL A 375 21.04 -17.44 2.30
N GLU A 376 21.68 -18.42 1.69
CA GLU A 376 21.95 -18.47 0.25
C GLU A 376 20.68 -18.44 -0.60
N ASP A 377 19.65 -19.17 -0.23
CA ASP A 377 18.37 -19.24 -0.96
C ASP A 377 17.51 -17.97 -0.88
N LEU A 378 17.86 -17.03 0.01
CA LEU A 378 17.23 -15.71 0.11
C LEU A 378 18.08 -14.56 -0.45
N PHE A 379 19.32 -14.82 -0.92
CA PHE A 379 20.15 -13.73 -1.49
C PHE A 379 19.50 -13.06 -2.70
N CYS A 380 18.63 -13.77 -3.43
CA CYS A 380 17.86 -13.21 -4.54
C CYS A 380 16.95 -12.03 -4.13
N LEU A 381 16.64 -11.88 -2.83
CA LEU A 381 15.83 -10.80 -2.28
C LEU A 381 16.64 -9.59 -1.81
N ASN A 382 17.96 -9.68 -1.81
CA ASN A 382 18.78 -8.53 -1.48
C ASN A 382 18.68 -7.45 -2.57
N PRO A 383 18.73 -6.15 -2.21
CA PRO A 383 18.44 -5.04 -3.12
C PRO A 383 19.23 -5.06 -4.44
N GLU A 384 20.49 -5.47 -4.41
CA GLU A 384 21.36 -5.55 -5.59
C GLU A 384 20.91 -6.61 -6.60
N ASN A 385 20.16 -7.61 -6.16
CA ASN A 385 19.67 -8.70 -7.00
C ASN A 385 18.24 -8.44 -7.52
N LEU A 386 17.51 -7.47 -6.94
CA LEU A 386 16.16 -7.09 -7.36
C LEU A 386 16.14 -5.87 -8.31
N LYS A 387 17.18 -5.04 -8.31
CA LYS A 387 17.33 -3.88 -9.21
C LYS A 387 17.52 -4.27 -10.66
#